data_1295966918073fd82198a1f62120dffa
#
_entry.id   1295966918073fd82198a1f62120dffa
#
_cell.length_a   1.000
_cell.length_b   1.000
_cell.length_c   1.000
_cell.angle_alpha   90.00
_cell.angle_beta   90.00
_cell.angle_gamma   90.00
#
_symmetry.space_group_name_H-M   'P 1'
#
loop_
_entity.id
_entity.type
_entity.pdbx_description
1 polymer ?
#
loop_
_entity_poly.entity_id
_entity_poly.type
_entity_poly.pdbx_seq_one_letter_code
_entity_poly.pdbx_strand_id
1 'polypeptide(L)'
;MGRLTTHVLDTAGGVPAARVCVRLYTLGETRKLVTTASTNANGRTDSPLLDGDALETGAYELEFDVGNYFRERGNTLAEPAFLDTVVLRFSLRGDEHYHVPLLVSPWSYSTYRGS
;
A
#
# COMPACT_ATOMS: atom_id res chain seq x y z
N MET A 1 -16.03 -10.51 -11.10
CA MET A 1 -15.24 -9.27 -11.23
C MET A 1 -14.30 -9.14 -10.06
N GLY A 2 -13.09 -8.67 -10.29
CA GLY A 2 -12.09 -8.57 -9.26
C GLY A 2 -12.01 -7.19 -8.64
N ARG A 3 -11.30 -7.08 -7.53
CA ARG A 3 -10.96 -5.81 -6.91
C ARG A 3 -9.63 -5.93 -6.18
N LEU A 4 -8.97 -4.80 -6.03
CA LEU A 4 -7.72 -4.68 -5.27
C LEU A 4 -7.93 -3.73 -4.11
N THR A 5 -7.66 -4.20 -2.90
CA THR A 5 -7.75 -3.39 -1.68
C THR A 5 -6.46 -3.49 -0.89
N THR A 6 -6.25 -2.55 0.02
CA THR A 6 -5.10 -2.54 0.90
C THR A 6 -5.50 -2.14 2.32
N HIS A 7 -4.64 -2.43 3.28
CA HIS A 7 -4.83 -2.09 4.68
C HIS A 7 -3.46 -1.90 5.30
N VAL A 8 -3.18 -0.73 5.85
CA VAL A 8 -1.87 -0.43 6.43
C VAL A 8 -1.98 -0.48 7.95
N LEU A 9 -1.17 -1.32 8.56
CA LEU A 9 -1.15 -1.53 10.01
C LEU A 9 0.20 -1.11 10.56
N ASP A 10 0.18 -0.19 11.54
CA ASP A 10 1.36 0.27 12.25
C ASP A 10 1.63 -0.71 13.39
N THR A 11 2.62 -1.59 13.20
CA THR A 11 2.94 -2.61 14.20
C THR A 11 3.75 -2.05 15.36
N ALA A 12 4.38 -0.89 15.20
CA ALA A 12 5.08 -0.23 16.31
C ALA A 12 4.09 0.43 17.26
N GLY A 13 3.06 1.08 16.72
CA GLY A 13 2.03 1.73 17.52
C GLY A 13 0.87 0.83 17.90
N GLY A 14 0.74 -0.32 17.25
CA GLY A 14 -0.38 -1.23 17.49
C GLY A 14 -1.72 -0.68 17.01
N VAL A 15 -1.72 0.12 15.95
CA VAL A 15 -2.92 0.81 15.44
C VAL A 15 -2.95 0.76 13.91
N PRO A 16 -4.14 0.94 13.30
CA PRO A 16 -4.19 1.17 11.86
C PRO A 16 -3.45 2.45 11.50
N ALA A 17 -2.78 2.46 10.36
CA ALA A 17 -2.01 3.63 9.94
C ALA A 17 -2.87 4.55 9.08
N ALA A 18 -3.24 5.71 9.63
CA ALA A 18 -4.04 6.71 8.95
C ALA A 18 -3.15 7.70 8.18
N ARG A 19 -3.68 8.21 7.08
CA ARG A 19 -3.05 9.24 6.26
C ARG A 19 -1.71 8.80 5.66
N VAL A 20 -1.59 7.52 5.30
CA VAL A 20 -0.46 7.03 4.52
C VAL A 20 -0.77 7.24 3.05
N CYS A 21 0.12 7.92 2.35
CA CYS A 21 -0.02 8.08 0.90
C CYS A 21 0.32 6.77 0.22
N VAL A 22 -0.58 6.30 -0.64
CA VAL A 22 -0.45 5.03 -1.37
C VAL A 22 -0.55 5.32 -2.86
N ARG A 23 0.40 4.80 -3.65
CA ARG A 23 0.38 4.96 -5.11
C ARG A 23 0.42 3.58 -5.75
N LEU A 24 -0.44 3.37 -6.73
CA LEU A 24 -0.51 2.11 -7.48
C LEU A 24 -0.02 2.33 -8.90
N TYR A 25 0.86 1.45 -9.35
CA TYR A 25 1.43 1.48 -10.70
C TYR A 25 1.18 0.17 -11.41
N THR A 26 0.97 0.24 -12.72
CA THR A 26 1.04 -0.94 -13.59
C THR A 26 2.48 -1.07 -14.10
N LEU A 27 2.90 -2.32 -14.28
CA LEU A 27 4.22 -2.64 -14.82
C LEU A 27 4.04 -3.34 -16.18
N GLY A 28 3.92 -2.55 -17.23
CA GLY A 28 3.91 -3.04 -18.60
C GLY A 28 5.26 -2.75 -19.25
N GLU A 29 5.24 -2.27 -20.48
CA GLU A 29 6.47 -1.78 -21.14
C GLU A 29 7.05 -0.59 -20.39
N THR A 30 6.18 0.23 -19.77
CA THR A 30 6.57 1.32 -18.89
C THR A 30 5.84 1.21 -17.57
N ARG A 31 6.38 1.84 -16.55
CA ARG A 31 5.75 1.91 -15.24
C ARG A 31 4.79 3.11 -15.24
N LYS A 32 3.51 2.87 -15.07
CA LYS A 32 2.50 3.92 -15.14
C LYS A 32 1.71 4.04 -13.84
N LEU A 33 1.58 5.26 -13.36
CA LEU A 33 0.74 5.57 -12.21
C LEU A 33 -0.74 5.36 -12.59
N VAL A 34 -1.43 4.53 -11.82
CA VAL A 34 -2.85 4.23 -12.01
C VAL A 34 -3.71 5.07 -11.10
N THR A 35 -3.37 5.12 -9.81
CA THR A 35 -4.15 5.87 -8.84
C THR A 35 -3.29 6.21 -7.63
N THR A 36 -3.69 7.27 -6.94
CA THR A 36 -3.12 7.71 -5.68
C THR A 36 -4.25 7.78 -4.66
N ALA A 37 -4.00 7.31 -3.46
CA ALA A 37 -4.98 7.34 -2.37
C ALA A 37 -4.27 7.63 -1.06
N SER A 38 -5.06 7.93 -0.04
CA SER A 38 -4.57 8.10 1.32
C SER A 38 -5.39 7.19 2.22
N THR A 39 -4.75 6.55 3.19
CA THR A 39 -5.48 5.71 4.12
C THR A 39 -6.33 6.56 5.08
N ASN A 40 -7.49 6.02 5.46
CA ASN A 40 -8.39 6.63 6.42
C ASN A 40 -8.04 6.20 7.84
N ALA A 41 -8.88 6.56 8.81
CA ALA A 41 -8.66 6.25 10.22
C ALA A 41 -8.56 4.75 10.49
N ASN A 42 -9.09 3.90 9.61
CA ASN A 42 -9.02 2.45 9.73
C ASN A 42 -7.80 1.86 9.02
N GLY A 43 -6.96 2.69 8.41
CA GLY A 43 -5.79 2.22 7.65
C GLY A 43 -6.15 1.68 6.29
N ARG A 44 -7.37 1.90 5.82
CA ARG A 44 -7.86 1.45 4.51
C ARG A 44 -8.09 2.65 3.59
N THR A 45 -8.24 2.41 2.31
CA THR A 45 -8.67 3.45 1.38
C THR A 45 -10.19 3.48 1.35
N ASP A 46 -10.78 4.66 1.09
CA ASP A 46 -12.24 4.80 1.08
C ASP A 46 -12.89 4.01 -0.05
N SER A 47 -12.14 3.78 -1.12
CA SER A 47 -12.60 2.99 -2.28
C SER A 47 -11.53 1.96 -2.61
N PRO A 48 -11.89 0.84 -3.27
CA PRO A 48 -10.87 -0.08 -3.79
C PRO A 48 -9.89 0.65 -4.69
N LEU A 49 -8.63 0.21 -4.68
CA LEU A 49 -7.60 0.77 -5.57
C LEU A 49 -7.90 0.45 -7.03
N LEU A 50 -8.45 -0.73 -7.28
CA LEU A 50 -8.96 -1.14 -8.58
C LEU A 50 -10.25 -1.91 -8.36
N ASP A 51 -11.17 -1.82 -9.32
CA ASP A 51 -12.46 -2.51 -9.23
C ASP A 51 -12.95 -2.83 -10.63
N GLY A 52 -13.55 -4.01 -10.77
CA GLY A 52 -14.17 -4.44 -12.00
C GLY A 52 -13.22 -4.48 -13.20
N ASP A 53 -13.62 -3.86 -14.29
CA ASP A 53 -12.88 -3.90 -15.55
C ASP A 53 -11.53 -3.16 -15.48
N ALA A 54 -11.35 -2.29 -14.50
CA ALA A 54 -10.08 -1.59 -14.33
C ALA A 54 -8.97 -2.51 -13.84
N LEU A 55 -9.32 -3.65 -13.22
CA LEU A 55 -8.35 -4.61 -12.74
C LEU A 55 -8.00 -5.58 -13.86
N GLU A 56 -6.83 -5.40 -14.45
CA GLU A 56 -6.32 -6.23 -15.54
C GLU A 56 -5.29 -7.21 -15.01
N THR A 57 -5.21 -8.37 -15.64
CA THR A 57 -4.16 -9.36 -15.33
C THR A 57 -2.79 -8.79 -15.64
N GLY A 58 -1.86 -8.90 -14.71
CA GLY A 58 -0.50 -8.42 -14.91
C GLY A 58 0.21 -8.09 -13.61
N ALA A 59 1.36 -7.45 -13.75
CA ALA A 59 2.21 -7.07 -12.62
C ALA A 59 1.92 -5.62 -12.22
N TYR A 60 2.00 -5.37 -10.91
CA TYR A 60 1.71 -4.06 -10.32
C TYR A 60 2.71 -3.76 -9.22
N GLU A 61 2.81 -2.48 -8.87
CA GLU A 61 3.54 -2.04 -7.67
C GLU A 61 2.66 -1.11 -6.84
N LEU A 62 2.69 -1.32 -5.52
CA LEU A 62 2.15 -0.37 -4.55
C LEU A 62 3.31 0.29 -3.83
N GLU A 63 3.25 1.62 -3.74
CA GLU A 63 4.19 2.40 -2.93
C GLU A 63 3.45 3.00 -1.74
N PHE A 64 4.09 2.94 -0.58
CA PHE A 64 3.53 3.46 0.68
C PHE A 64 4.56 4.41 1.30
N ASP A 65 4.15 5.64 1.56
CA ASP A 65 5.04 6.65 2.17
C ASP A 65 5.04 6.50 3.69
N VAL A 66 5.73 5.50 4.18
CA VAL A 66 5.71 5.14 5.59
C VAL A 66 6.60 6.04 6.45
N GLY A 67 7.70 6.55 5.89
CA GLY A 67 8.58 7.48 6.61
C GLY A 67 7.83 8.73 7.08
N ASN A 68 7.05 9.33 6.18
CA ASN A 68 6.24 10.50 6.52
C ASN A 68 5.20 10.16 7.59
N TYR A 69 4.58 8.99 7.48
CA TYR A 69 3.60 8.55 8.48
C TYR A 69 4.22 8.51 9.88
N PHE A 70 5.39 7.86 10.02
CA PHE A 70 6.01 7.70 11.33
C PHE A 70 6.52 9.03 11.89
N ARG A 71 7.03 9.93 11.02
CA ARG A 71 7.43 11.27 11.46
C ARG A 71 6.23 12.06 12.00
N GLU A 72 5.10 12.01 11.31
CA GLU A 72 3.89 12.71 11.73
C GLU A 72 3.34 12.18 13.05
N ARG A 73 3.60 10.90 13.37
CA ARG A 73 3.21 10.33 14.65
C ARG A 73 4.20 10.66 15.77
N GLY A 74 5.25 11.40 15.48
CA GLY A 74 6.20 11.84 16.48
C GLY A 74 7.40 10.94 16.67
N ASN A 75 7.58 9.93 15.80
CA ASN A 75 8.77 9.09 15.85
C ASN A 75 9.99 9.86 15.36
N THR A 76 11.11 9.72 16.07
CA THR A 76 12.38 10.28 15.60
C THR A 76 13.04 9.23 14.72
N LEU A 77 13.19 9.56 13.44
CA LEU A 77 13.79 8.67 12.46
C LEU A 77 15.17 9.20 12.06
N ALA A 78 16.04 8.28 11.63
CA ALA A 78 17.29 8.66 10.98
C ALA A 78 16.98 9.43 9.69
N GLU A 79 17.92 10.25 9.23
CA GLU A 79 17.80 10.96 7.96
C GLU A 79 18.92 10.49 7.02
N PRO A 80 18.58 9.76 5.94
CA PRO A 80 17.24 9.30 5.56
C PRO A 80 16.73 8.16 6.43
N ALA A 81 15.40 8.02 6.50
CA ALA A 81 14.77 6.92 7.23
C ALA A 81 15.14 5.57 6.59
N PHE A 82 15.30 4.54 7.42
CA PHE A 82 15.61 3.21 6.91
C PHE A 82 14.51 2.73 5.95
N LEU A 83 13.24 2.82 6.37
CA LEU A 83 12.10 2.59 5.50
C LEU A 83 11.41 3.93 5.28
N ASP A 84 11.60 4.50 4.10
CA ASP A 84 10.95 5.76 3.72
C ASP A 84 9.75 5.46 2.82
N THR A 85 9.98 4.89 1.65
CA THR A 85 8.93 4.39 0.77
C THR A 85 9.04 2.87 0.71
N VAL A 86 7.96 2.18 1.07
CA VAL A 86 7.89 0.72 0.92
C VAL A 86 7.24 0.42 -0.42
N VAL A 87 7.86 -0.46 -1.20
CA VAL A 87 7.36 -0.85 -2.52
C VAL A 87 7.06 -2.34 -2.50
N LEU A 88 5.81 -2.68 -2.86
CA LEU A 88 5.39 -4.07 -3.01
C LEU A 88 5.13 -4.33 -4.48
N ARG A 89 5.81 -5.34 -5.04
CA ARG A 89 5.57 -5.79 -6.41
C ARG A 89 4.83 -7.12 -6.36
N PHE A 90 3.75 -7.22 -7.10
CA PHE A 90 2.92 -8.42 -7.11
C PHE A 90 2.19 -8.54 -8.43
N SER A 91 1.59 -9.71 -8.67
CA SER A 91 0.84 -9.95 -9.90
C SER A 91 -0.61 -10.27 -9.56
N LEU A 92 -1.51 -9.82 -10.40
CA LEU A 92 -2.96 -9.99 -10.23
C LEU A 92 -3.54 -10.70 -11.43
N ARG A 93 -4.63 -11.44 -11.19
CA ARG A 93 -5.51 -11.95 -12.23
C ARG A 93 -6.80 -11.13 -12.21
N GLY A 94 -7.25 -10.68 -13.36
CA GLY A 94 -8.35 -9.72 -13.46
C GLY A 94 -9.72 -10.20 -12.97
N ASP A 95 -9.87 -11.50 -12.71
CA ASP A 95 -11.14 -12.09 -12.31
C ASP A 95 -11.19 -12.44 -10.80
N GLU A 96 -10.18 -12.05 -10.02
CA GLU A 96 -10.10 -12.40 -8.60
C GLU A 96 -10.05 -11.16 -7.71
N HIS A 97 -10.44 -11.35 -6.46
CA HIS A 97 -10.28 -10.33 -5.42
C HIS A 97 -8.92 -10.49 -4.76
N TYR A 98 -8.24 -9.37 -4.56
CA TYR A 98 -6.94 -9.34 -3.87
C TYR A 98 -6.98 -8.30 -2.78
N HIS A 99 -6.53 -8.71 -1.61
CA HIS A 99 -6.27 -7.82 -0.50
C HIS A 99 -4.78 -7.88 -0.21
N VAL A 100 -4.09 -6.74 -0.33
CA VAL A 100 -2.64 -6.65 -0.18
C VAL A 100 -2.35 -5.73 1.01
N PRO A 101 -2.28 -6.26 2.24
CA PRO A 101 -2.04 -5.44 3.42
C PRO A 101 -0.55 -5.16 3.59
N LEU A 102 -0.25 -4.10 4.31
CA LEU A 102 1.11 -3.77 4.73
C LEU A 102 1.14 -3.69 6.25
N LEU A 103 1.95 -4.54 6.88
CA LEU A 103 2.24 -4.48 8.30
C LEU A 103 3.62 -3.86 8.43
N VAL A 104 3.73 -2.70 9.07
CA VAL A 104 4.95 -1.90 8.98
C VAL A 104 5.35 -1.27 10.30
N SER A 105 6.65 -1.25 10.55
CA SER A 105 7.29 -0.48 11.61
C SER A 105 8.37 0.38 10.96
N PRO A 106 9.04 1.27 11.71
CA PRO A 106 10.16 2.01 11.12
C PRO A 106 11.32 1.14 10.61
N TRP A 107 11.39 -0.13 11.03
CA TRP A 107 12.53 -1.01 10.77
C TRP A 107 12.21 -2.26 9.95
N SER A 108 10.91 -2.60 9.79
CA SER A 108 10.53 -3.84 9.12
C SER A 108 9.14 -3.73 8.55
N TYR A 109 8.84 -4.59 7.57
CA TYR A 109 7.48 -4.71 7.07
C TYR A 109 7.25 -6.13 6.56
N SER A 110 5.97 -6.47 6.46
CA SER A 110 5.55 -7.71 5.84
C SER A 110 4.25 -7.49 5.07
N THR A 111 3.96 -8.40 4.17
CA THR A 111 2.74 -8.40 3.39
C THR A 111 2.31 -9.84 3.15
N TYR A 112 1.06 -10.01 2.74
CA TYR A 112 0.55 -11.32 2.32
C TYR A 112 -0.62 -11.08 1.36
N ARG A 113 -1.01 -12.13 0.65
CA ARG A 113 -2.19 -12.05 -0.18
C ARG A 113 -3.40 -12.45 0.65
N GLY A 114 -4.28 -11.47 0.92
CA GLY A 114 -5.59 -11.72 1.51
C GLY A 114 -6.64 -11.99 0.44
N SER A 115 -7.76 -12.44 0.85
CA SER A 115 -8.88 -12.69 -0.07
C SER A 115 -9.98 -11.64 0.08
#